data_2907e753b43492f1b46bfea44e59889f
#
_entry.id   2907e753b43492f1b46bfea44e59889f
#
_cell.length_a   1.000
_cell.length_b   1.000
_cell.length_c   1.000
_cell.angle_alpha   90.00
_cell.angle_beta   90.00
_cell.angle_gamma   90.00
#
_symmetry.space_group_name_H-M   'P 1'
#
loop_
_entity.id
_entity.type
_entity.pdbx_description
1 polymer ?
#
loop_
_entity_poly.entity_id
_entity_poly.type
_entity_poly.pdbx_seq_one_letter_code
_entity_poly.pdbx_strand_id
1 'polypeptide(L)'
;AGLVILGTMNIWIVVGMTLLAVINFLISNAASKYSKRTIWDPLAPWWRKRWYMNIALSDFSYAKDVRLFGLQKWLTNKFKELNVERYEAQRKNNRLWFWVTVSSSFFWLIFQGAVYAYLIIQVVNKNLTIGNFTLYLSSAGTFFECISALLNCLTQMMQKSREIDDFRTFMD
;
A
#
# COMPACT_ATOMS: atom_id res chain seq x y z
N ALA A 1 1.54 6.59 26.78
CA ALA A 1 2.06 7.90 27.17
C ALA A 1 1.57 9.01 26.23
N GLY A 2 1.77 8.94 24.91
CA GLY A 2 1.38 9.99 23.95
C GLY A 2 -0.11 10.36 23.94
N LEU A 3 -1.02 9.38 24.07
CA LEU A 3 -2.47 9.60 24.15
C LEU A 3 -2.89 10.46 25.37
N VAL A 4 -2.25 10.23 26.52
CA VAL A 4 -2.54 10.99 27.75
C VAL A 4 -2.11 12.45 27.57
N ILE A 5 -0.95 12.65 26.97
CA ILE A 5 -0.39 13.99 26.73
C ILE A 5 -1.24 14.77 25.73
N LEU A 6 -1.69 14.13 24.63
CA LEU A 6 -2.58 14.75 23.64
C LEU A 6 -3.99 14.99 24.20
N GLY A 7 -4.51 14.09 25.03
CA GLY A 7 -5.81 14.23 25.68
C GLY A 7 -5.90 15.42 26.66
N THR A 8 -4.79 15.82 27.26
CA THR A 8 -4.74 16.99 28.14
C THR A 8 -4.81 18.33 27.37
N MET A 9 -4.47 18.33 26.06
CA MET A 9 -4.52 19.55 25.26
C MET A 9 -5.88 19.84 24.65
N ASN A 10 -6.35 18.93 23.79
CA ASN A 10 -7.64 19.12 23.11
C ASN A 10 -8.09 17.82 22.44
N ILE A 11 -9.17 17.24 22.96
CA ILE A 11 -9.72 15.96 22.46
C ILE A 11 -10.09 16.02 20.98
N TRP A 12 -10.43 17.21 20.45
CA TRP A 12 -10.78 17.41 19.05
C TRP A 12 -9.64 17.10 18.07
N ILE A 13 -8.37 17.32 18.48
CA ILE A 13 -7.21 16.99 17.64
C ILE A 13 -7.09 15.47 17.53
N VAL A 14 -7.25 14.75 18.63
CA VAL A 14 -7.20 13.28 18.64
C VAL A 14 -8.32 12.69 17.79
N VAL A 15 -9.52 13.22 17.91
CA VAL A 15 -10.67 12.81 17.09
C VAL A 15 -10.42 13.10 15.61
N GLY A 16 -9.88 14.27 15.26
CA GLY A 16 -9.51 14.59 13.88
C GLY A 16 -8.47 13.65 13.30
N MET A 17 -7.43 13.31 14.08
CA MET A 17 -6.39 12.34 13.68
C MET A 17 -6.95 10.95 13.40
N THR A 18 -7.77 10.45 14.32
CA THR A 18 -8.36 9.11 14.19
C THR A 18 -9.31 9.05 12.99
N LEU A 19 -10.11 10.08 12.77
CA LEU A 19 -11.04 10.17 11.64
C LEU A 19 -10.30 10.18 10.30
N LEU A 20 -9.23 10.97 10.18
CA LEU A 20 -8.39 10.99 8.97
C LEU A 20 -7.70 9.65 8.72
N ALA A 21 -7.20 9.00 9.77
CA ALA A 21 -6.58 7.68 9.65
C ALA A 21 -7.60 6.64 9.16
N VAL A 22 -8.85 6.68 9.66
CA VAL A 22 -9.94 5.81 9.20
C VAL A 22 -10.30 6.07 7.73
N ILE A 23 -10.41 7.34 7.33
CA ILE A 23 -10.68 7.70 5.92
C ILE A 23 -9.57 7.15 5.01
N ASN A 24 -8.31 7.34 5.38
CA ASN A 24 -7.18 6.81 4.62
C ASN A 24 -7.20 5.28 4.53
N PHE A 25 -7.54 4.61 5.63
CA PHE A 25 -7.73 3.16 5.64
C PHE A 25 -8.83 2.70 4.67
N LEU A 26 -9.97 3.37 4.65
CA LEU A 26 -11.08 3.03 3.75
C LEU A 26 -10.69 3.20 2.28
N ILE A 27 -10.02 4.30 1.95
CA ILE A 27 -9.50 4.56 0.60
C ILE A 27 -8.50 3.48 0.18
N SER A 28 -7.53 3.16 1.03
CA SER A 28 -6.51 2.14 0.77
C SER A 28 -7.12 0.74 0.60
N ASN A 29 -8.09 0.39 1.44
CA ASN A 29 -8.78 -0.90 1.35
C ASN A 29 -9.65 -1.00 0.08
N ALA A 30 -10.34 0.06 -0.31
CA ALA A 30 -11.10 0.11 -1.55
C ALA A 30 -10.17 -0.02 -2.78
N ALA A 31 -9.05 0.71 -2.79
CA ALA A 31 -8.05 0.62 -3.85
C ALA A 31 -7.43 -0.79 -3.94
N SER A 32 -7.13 -1.42 -2.81
CA SER A 32 -6.62 -2.79 -2.75
C SER A 32 -7.61 -3.81 -3.32
N LYS A 33 -8.90 -3.69 -2.98
CA LYS A 33 -9.96 -4.55 -3.54
C LYS A 33 -10.09 -4.37 -5.06
N TYR A 34 -10.08 -3.11 -5.50
CA TYR A 34 -10.15 -2.80 -6.94
C TYR A 34 -8.93 -3.34 -7.69
N SER A 35 -7.73 -3.15 -7.15
CA SER A 35 -6.48 -3.65 -7.73
C SER A 35 -6.52 -5.18 -7.89
N LYS A 36 -6.91 -5.91 -6.85
CA LYS A 36 -7.02 -7.38 -6.91
C LYS A 36 -8.00 -7.78 -8.02
N ARG A 37 -9.26 -7.34 -7.92
CA ARG A 37 -10.35 -7.80 -8.78
C ARG A 37 -10.20 -7.39 -10.24
N THR A 38 -9.68 -6.19 -10.52
CA THR A 38 -9.65 -5.64 -11.88
C THR A 38 -8.32 -5.84 -12.58
N ILE A 39 -7.22 -5.93 -11.84
CA ILE A 39 -5.87 -5.97 -12.41
C ILE A 39 -5.25 -7.37 -12.25
N TRP A 40 -5.32 -7.97 -11.05
CA TRP A 40 -4.59 -9.20 -10.76
C TRP A 40 -5.38 -10.47 -11.06
N ASP A 41 -6.68 -10.52 -10.77
CA ASP A 41 -7.50 -11.71 -11.02
C ASP A 41 -7.54 -12.09 -12.53
N PRO A 42 -7.70 -11.15 -13.48
CA PRO A 42 -7.62 -11.47 -14.90
C PRO A 42 -6.25 -11.96 -15.35
N LEU A 43 -5.20 -11.69 -14.59
CA LEU A 43 -3.82 -12.08 -14.90
C LEU A 43 -3.47 -13.50 -14.40
N ALA A 44 -4.39 -14.22 -13.76
CA ALA A 44 -4.15 -15.56 -13.25
C ALA A 44 -3.67 -16.58 -14.33
N PRO A 45 -4.24 -16.58 -15.57
CA PRO A 45 -3.74 -17.47 -16.64
C PRO A 45 -2.32 -17.13 -17.08
N TRP A 46 -1.92 -15.87 -16.95
CA TRP A 46 -0.58 -15.41 -17.30
C TRP A 46 0.52 -16.08 -16.44
N TRP A 47 0.27 -16.28 -15.14
CA TRP A 47 1.22 -16.92 -14.24
C TRP A 47 1.55 -18.35 -14.67
N ARG A 48 0.55 -19.13 -15.10
CA ARG A 48 0.74 -20.48 -15.63
C ARG A 48 1.58 -20.46 -16.91
N LYS A 49 1.23 -19.60 -17.88
CA LYS A 49 1.99 -19.47 -19.13
C LYS A 49 3.45 -19.09 -18.86
N ARG A 50 3.66 -18.14 -17.97
CA ARG A 50 5.01 -17.69 -17.59
C ARG A 50 5.81 -18.82 -16.93
N TRP A 51 5.19 -19.59 -16.04
CA TRP A 51 5.86 -20.68 -15.35
C TRP A 51 6.37 -21.74 -16.34
N TYR A 52 5.53 -22.18 -17.30
CA TYR A 52 5.94 -23.09 -18.37
C TYR A 52 7.06 -22.51 -19.24
N MET A 53 6.96 -21.22 -19.61
CA MET A 53 8.02 -20.58 -20.40
C MET A 53 9.32 -20.47 -19.63
N ASN A 54 9.25 -20.20 -18.33
CA ASN A 54 10.44 -20.14 -17.48
C ASN A 54 11.14 -21.49 -17.38
N ILE A 55 10.39 -22.57 -17.23
CA ILE A 55 10.93 -23.93 -17.24
C ILE A 55 11.60 -24.21 -18.60
N ALA A 56 10.90 -23.97 -19.71
CA ALA A 56 11.43 -24.23 -21.05
C ALA A 56 12.71 -23.41 -21.37
N LEU A 57 12.87 -22.24 -20.76
CA LEU A 57 14.05 -21.37 -20.96
C LEU A 57 15.19 -21.67 -19.97
N SER A 58 14.89 -22.17 -18.77
CA SER A 58 15.88 -22.33 -17.69
C SER A 58 16.31 -23.77 -17.46
N ASP A 59 15.46 -24.75 -17.81
CA ASP A 59 15.76 -26.16 -17.58
C ASP A 59 16.63 -26.71 -18.70
N PHE A 60 17.76 -27.26 -18.30
CA PHE A 60 18.74 -27.84 -19.21
C PHE A 60 18.21 -29.06 -20.03
N SER A 61 17.19 -29.73 -19.50
CA SER A 61 16.56 -30.86 -20.19
C SER A 61 15.95 -30.49 -21.54
N TYR A 62 15.41 -29.27 -21.66
CA TYR A 62 14.84 -28.73 -22.90
C TYR A 62 15.88 -28.08 -23.83
N ALA A 63 17.10 -27.86 -23.37
CA ALA A 63 18.14 -27.17 -24.15
C ALA A 63 18.47 -27.85 -25.47
N LYS A 64 18.43 -29.18 -25.50
CA LYS A 64 18.68 -29.96 -26.72
C LYS A 64 17.58 -29.72 -27.74
N ASP A 65 16.33 -29.79 -27.33
CA ASP A 65 15.18 -29.64 -28.21
C ASP A 65 15.06 -28.20 -28.74
N VAL A 66 15.29 -27.22 -27.86
CA VAL A 66 15.31 -25.80 -28.25
C VAL A 66 16.36 -25.51 -29.31
N ARG A 67 17.55 -26.13 -29.24
CA ARG A 67 18.59 -26.00 -30.24
C ARG A 67 18.27 -26.77 -31.53
N LEU A 68 17.78 -28.02 -31.39
CA LEU A 68 17.48 -28.88 -32.53
C LEU A 68 16.39 -28.28 -33.43
N PHE A 69 15.33 -27.72 -32.81
CA PHE A 69 14.21 -27.13 -33.53
C PHE A 69 14.34 -25.63 -33.77
N GLY A 70 15.44 -25.00 -33.38
CA GLY A 70 15.67 -23.56 -33.56
C GLY A 70 14.69 -22.64 -32.83
N LEU A 71 14.05 -23.11 -31.74
CA LEU A 71 12.96 -22.44 -31.04
C LEU A 71 13.39 -21.23 -30.21
N GLN A 72 14.68 -20.95 -30.13
CA GLN A 72 15.23 -19.92 -29.26
C GLN A 72 14.64 -18.51 -29.51
N LYS A 73 14.53 -18.14 -30.78
CA LYS A 73 13.98 -16.84 -31.17
C LYS A 73 12.47 -16.74 -30.92
N TRP A 74 11.74 -17.82 -31.18
CA TRP A 74 10.32 -17.90 -30.93
C TRP A 74 10.00 -17.82 -29.44
N LEU A 75 10.67 -18.61 -28.59
CA LEU A 75 10.53 -18.59 -27.14
C LEU A 75 10.82 -17.21 -26.56
N THR A 76 11.91 -16.58 -27.01
CA THR A 76 12.28 -15.23 -26.54
C THR A 76 11.23 -14.18 -26.90
N ASN A 77 10.69 -14.23 -28.12
CA ASN A 77 9.64 -13.33 -28.55
C ASN A 77 8.35 -13.55 -27.75
N LYS A 78 7.98 -14.80 -27.54
CA LYS A 78 6.79 -15.16 -26.75
C LYS A 78 6.91 -14.73 -25.29
N PHE A 79 8.09 -14.88 -24.72
CA PHE A 79 8.39 -14.38 -23.37
C PHE A 79 8.31 -12.85 -23.27
N LYS A 80 8.77 -12.15 -24.31
CA LYS A 80 8.62 -10.68 -24.39
C LYS A 80 7.15 -10.25 -24.44
N GLU A 81 6.33 -10.91 -25.25
CA GLU A 81 4.89 -10.63 -25.33
C GLU A 81 4.21 -10.79 -23.96
N LEU A 82 4.49 -11.89 -23.26
CA LEU A 82 3.97 -12.13 -21.91
C LEU A 82 4.42 -11.06 -20.91
N ASN A 83 5.67 -10.58 -21.01
CA ASN A 83 6.16 -9.52 -20.15
C ASN A 83 5.49 -8.16 -20.45
N VAL A 84 5.16 -7.86 -21.70
CA VAL A 84 4.42 -6.64 -22.06
C VAL A 84 3.05 -6.62 -21.39
N GLU A 85 2.30 -7.73 -21.46
CA GLU A 85 1.00 -7.87 -20.82
C GLU A 85 1.08 -7.58 -19.29
N ARG A 86 2.07 -8.16 -18.62
CA ARG A 86 2.33 -7.90 -17.21
C ARG A 86 2.70 -6.44 -16.95
N TYR A 87 3.54 -5.86 -17.80
CA TYR A 87 4.00 -4.48 -17.64
C TYR A 87 2.84 -3.50 -17.72
N GLU A 88 1.88 -3.72 -18.63
CA GLU A 88 0.68 -2.89 -18.73
C GLU A 88 -0.20 -3.00 -17.47
N ALA A 89 -0.41 -4.21 -16.95
CA ALA A 89 -1.11 -4.43 -15.70
C ALA A 89 -0.42 -3.74 -14.52
N GLN A 90 0.91 -3.88 -14.42
CA GLN A 90 1.71 -3.23 -13.39
C GLN A 90 1.64 -1.70 -13.49
N ARG A 91 1.67 -1.16 -14.71
CA ARG A 91 1.55 0.29 -14.96
C ARG A 91 0.20 0.83 -14.50
N LYS A 92 -0.90 0.10 -14.77
CA LYS A 92 -2.25 0.45 -14.28
C LYS A 92 -2.30 0.44 -12.76
N ASN A 93 -1.74 -0.61 -12.14
CA ASN A 93 -1.65 -0.74 -10.69
C ASN A 93 -0.84 0.39 -10.05
N ASN A 94 0.34 0.70 -10.61
CA ASN A 94 1.20 1.77 -10.11
C ASN A 94 0.52 3.15 -10.22
N ARG A 95 -0.20 3.41 -11.31
CA ARG A 95 -0.98 4.66 -11.46
C ARG A 95 -2.06 4.79 -10.40
N LEU A 96 -2.78 3.70 -10.10
CA LEU A 96 -3.79 3.68 -9.05
C LEU A 96 -3.16 3.98 -7.68
N TRP A 97 -2.10 3.28 -7.33
CA TRP A 97 -1.39 3.49 -6.07
C TRP A 97 -0.73 4.86 -5.96
N PHE A 98 -0.23 5.40 -7.07
CA PHE A 98 0.29 6.76 -7.10
C PHE A 98 -0.78 7.78 -6.67
N TRP A 99 -1.98 7.72 -7.25
CA TRP A 99 -3.07 8.63 -6.87
C TRP A 99 -3.55 8.43 -5.43
N VAL A 100 -3.61 7.20 -4.96
CA VAL A 100 -3.93 6.89 -3.56
C VAL A 100 -2.90 7.50 -2.61
N THR A 101 -1.62 7.34 -2.92
CA THR A 101 -0.52 7.88 -2.11
C THR A 101 -0.51 9.41 -2.13
N VAL A 102 -0.67 10.04 -3.29
CA VAL A 102 -0.74 11.51 -3.40
C VAL A 102 -1.90 12.07 -2.59
N SER A 103 -3.09 11.48 -2.71
CA SER A 103 -4.26 11.88 -1.93
C SER A 103 -4.00 11.75 -0.41
N SER A 104 -3.45 10.62 0.02
CA SER A 104 -3.10 10.36 1.41
C SER A 104 -2.08 11.38 1.96
N SER A 105 -1.02 11.65 1.17
CA SER A 105 0.01 12.63 1.54
C SER A 105 -0.53 14.04 1.65
N PHE A 106 -1.47 14.41 0.77
CA PHE A 106 -2.10 15.71 0.80
C PHE A 106 -2.97 15.92 2.06
N PHE A 107 -3.78 14.93 2.42
CA PHE A 107 -4.53 14.97 3.68
C PHE A 107 -3.62 15.03 4.90
N TRP A 108 -2.53 14.26 4.89
CA TRP A 108 -1.54 14.29 5.97
C TRP A 108 -0.91 15.67 6.12
N LEU A 109 -0.53 16.32 5.01
CA LEU A 109 0.11 17.64 5.01
C LEU A 109 -0.84 18.73 5.54
N ILE A 110 -2.10 18.73 5.11
CA ILE A 110 -3.10 19.68 5.61
C ILE A 110 -3.27 19.52 7.13
N PHE A 111 -3.41 18.27 7.58
CA PHE A 111 -3.61 18.01 8.99
C PHE A 111 -2.39 18.40 9.83
N GLN A 112 -1.20 18.02 9.39
CA GLN A 112 0.05 18.39 10.05
C GLN A 112 0.20 19.92 10.12
N GLY A 113 -0.11 20.63 9.04
CA GLY A 113 -0.12 22.10 9.01
C GLY A 113 -1.11 22.69 10.00
N ALA A 114 -2.30 22.13 10.13
CA ALA A 114 -3.31 22.57 11.10
C ALA A 114 -2.85 22.37 12.56
N VAL A 115 -2.21 21.24 12.85
CA VAL A 115 -1.62 20.97 14.17
C VAL A 115 -0.52 21.98 14.49
N TYR A 116 0.38 22.24 13.54
CA TYR A 116 1.43 23.25 13.73
C TYR A 116 0.84 24.64 13.98
N ALA A 117 -0.11 25.07 13.14
CA ALA A 117 -0.76 26.38 13.30
C ALA A 117 -1.42 26.51 14.68
N TYR A 118 -2.15 25.49 15.11
CA TYR A 118 -2.79 25.46 16.43
C TYR A 118 -1.77 25.59 17.57
N LEU A 119 -0.68 24.81 17.52
CA LEU A 119 0.36 24.84 18.56
C LEU A 119 1.09 26.20 18.60
N ILE A 120 1.36 26.81 17.44
CA ILE A 120 1.98 28.15 17.36
C ILE A 120 1.08 29.18 18.01
N ILE A 121 -0.23 29.19 17.72
CA ILE A 121 -1.19 30.12 18.33
C ILE A 121 -1.21 29.97 19.86
N GLN A 122 -1.15 28.72 20.37
CA GLN A 122 -1.10 28.46 21.80
C GLN A 122 0.18 28.99 22.46
N VAL A 123 1.32 28.89 21.79
CA VAL A 123 2.60 29.42 22.26
C VAL A 123 2.57 30.96 22.27
N VAL A 124 2.05 31.61 21.22
CA VAL A 124 1.94 33.07 21.12
C VAL A 124 1.02 33.63 22.22
N ASN A 125 -0.07 32.92 22.52
CA ASN A 125 -0.98 33.28 23.60
C ASN A 125 -0.43 33.02 25.02
N LYS A 126 0.86 32.61 25.12
CA LYS A 126 1.56 32.29 26.37
C LYS A 126 0.92 31.16 27.21
N ASN A 127 0.06 30.36 26.59
CA ASN A 127 -0.58 29.22 27.22
C ASN A 127 0.34 27.99 27.27
N LEU A 128 1.46 27.99 26.49
CA LEU A 128 2.38 26.89 26.33
C LEU A 128 3.83 27.34 26.38
N THR A 129 4.66 26.58 27.10
CA THR A 129 6.12 26.75 27.08
C THR A 129 6.70 26.09 25.83
N ILE A 130 7.87 26.56 25.36
CA ILE A 130 8.58 26.00 24.20
C ILE A 130 8.89 24.51 24.40
N GLY A 131 9.20 24.08 25.62
CA GLY A 131 9.42 22.66 25.93
C GLY A 131 8.16 21.82 25.75
N ASN A 132 7.01 22.31 26.16
CA ASN A 132 5.74 21.62 25.93
C ASN A 132 5.35 21.58 24.45
N PHE A 133 5.68 22.62 23.69
CA PHE A 133 5.46 22.64 22.23
C PHE A 133 6.15 21.46 21.54
N THR A 134 7.44 21.27 21.80
CA THR A 134 8.19 20.15 21.19
C THR A 134 7.68 18.79 21.65
N LEU A 135 7.27 18.67 22.89
CA LEU A 135 6.72 17.45 23.47
C LEU A 135 5.38 17.09 22.83
N TYR A 136 4.50 18.06 22.64
CA TYR A 136 3.21 17.83 21.98
C TYR A 136 3.36 17.51 20.50
N LEU A 137 4.29 18.18 19.83
CA LEU A 137 4.58 17.93 18.42
C LEU A 137 5.08 16.52 18.18
N SER A 138 6.06 16.08 18.96
CA SER A 138 6.60 14.70 18.84
C SER A 138 5.54 13.66 19.22
N SER A 139 4.73 13.93 20.24
CA SER A 139 3.65 13.02 20.66
C SER A 139 2.57 12.88 19.58
N ALA A 140 2.21 13.97 18.89
CA ALA A 140 1.26 13.95 17.78
C ALA A 140 1.78 13.11 16.60
N GLY A 141 3.06 13.29 16.22
CA GLY A 141 3.69 12.52 15.17
C GLY A 141 3.72 11.02 15.50
N THR A 142 4.22 10.66 16.67
CA THR A 142 4.29 9.25 17.13
C THR A 142 2.91 8.61 17.19
N PHE A 143 1.90 9.33 17.65
CA PHE A 143 0.53 8.82 17.74
C PHE A 143 -0.05 8.51 16.36
N PHE A 144 0.14 9.42 15.40
CA PHE A 144 -0.30 9.22 14.02
C PHE A 144 0.40 8.02 13.37
N GLU A 145 1.71 7.89 13.57
CA GLU A 145 2.48 6.75 13.08
C GLU A 145 1.98 5.42 13.66
N CYS A 146 1.71 5.36 14.96
CA CYS A 146 1.17 4.16 15.61
C CYS A 146 -0.20 3.76 15.05
N ILE A 147 -1.13 4.72 14.89
CA ILE A 147 -2.44 4.43 14.30
C ILE A 147 -2.29 3.98 12.85
N SER A 148 -1.47 4.64 12.06
CA SER A 148 -1.23 4.28 10.66
C SER A 148 -0.61 2.89 10.54
N ALA A 149 0.32 2.53 11.42
CA ALA A 149 0.92 1.20 11.48
C ALA A 149 -0.12 0.12 11.82
N LEU A 150 -0.99 0.37 12.80
CA LEU A 150 -2.08 -0.56 13.16
C LEU A 150 -3.04 -0.77 12.00
N LEU A 151 -3.47 0.32 11.33
CA LEU A 151 -4.39 0.24 10.20
C LEU A 151 -3.76 -0.47 8.99
N ASN A 152 -2.46 -0.25 8.73
CA ASN A 152 -1.72 -0.96 7.71
C ASN A 152 -1.60 -2.46 8.04
N CYS A 153 -1.35 -2.82 9.29
CA CYS A 153 -1.34 -4.20 9.74
C CYS A 153 -2.71 -4.87 9.51
N LEU A 154 -3.80 -4.21 9.88
CA LEU A 154 -5.16 -4.69 9.62
C LEU A 154 -5.41 -4.87 8.12
N THR A 155 -4.97 -3.94 7.28
CA THR A 155 -5.10 -4.05 5.81
C THR A 155 -4.38 -5.28 5.29
N GLN A 156 -3.15 -5.53 5.76
CA GLN A 156 -2.37 -6.71 5.37
C GLN A 156 -3.03 -8.01 5.84
N MET A 157 -3.55 -8.05 7.06
CA MET A 157 -4.30 -9.21 7.56
C MET A 157 -5.55 -9.49 6.71
N MET A 158 -6.30 -8.46 6.35
CA MET A 158 -7.48 -8.60 5.47
C MET A 158 -7.10 -9.04 4.04
N GLN A 159 -5.94 -8.64 3.54
CA GLN A 159 -5.42 -9.13 2.25
C GLN A 159 -5.06 -10.61 2.33
N LYS A 160 -4.34 -11.01 3.37
CA LYS A 160 -3.97 -12.43 3.60
C LYS A 160 -5.18 -13.32 3.85
N SER A 161 -6.17 -12.85 4.59
CA SER A 161 -7.44 -13.58 4.79
C SER A 161 -8.12 -13.88 3.45
N ARG A 162 -8.11 -12.94 2.52
CA ARG A 162 -8.67 -13.14 1.17
C ARG A 162 -7.89 -14.15 0.32
N GLU A 163 -6.58 -14.23 0.49
CA GLU A 163 -5.76 -15.26 -0.17
C GLU A 163 -6.09 -16.66 0.38
N ILE A 164 -6.39 -16.76 1.68
CA ILE A 164 -6.81 -18.01 2.33
C ILE A 164 -8.21 -18.43 1.85
N ASP A 165 -9.14 -17.50 1.70
CA ASP A 165 -10.48 -17.78 1.17
C ASP A 165 -10.43 -18.32 -0.26
N ASP A 166 -9.56 -17.75 -1.11
CA ASP A 166 -9.33 -18.26 -2.47
C ASP A 166 -8.81 -19.70 -2.44
N PHE A 167 -7.93 -20.02 -1.48
CA PHE A 167 -7.40 -21.39 -1.30
C PHE A 167 -8.48 -22.36 -0.79
N ARG A 168 -9.35 -21.95 0.13
CA ARG A 168 -10.47 -22.77 0.60
C ARG A 168 -11.43 -23.11 -0.53
N THR A 169 -11.80 -22.10 -1.34
CA THR A 169 -12.67 -22.28 -2.51
C THR A 169 -12.08 -23.24 -3.55
N PHE A 170 -10.76 -23.39 -3.58
CA PHE A 170 -10.08 -24.36 -4.46
C PHE A 170 -10.10 -25.79 -3.88
N MET A 171 -10.20 -25.94 -2.57
CA MET A 171 -10.20 -27.23 -1.87
C MET A 171 -11.59 -27.86 -1.77
N ASP A 172 -12.67 -27.04 -1.81
CA ASP A 172 -14.07 -27.46 -1.84
C ASP A 172 -14.50 -27.78 -3.30
#